data_73b5b75194fcefdc3f9dfe5c5985722a
#
_entry.id   73b5b75194fcefdc3f9dfe5c5985722a
#
_cell.length_a   1.000
_cell.length_b   1.000
_cell.length_c   1.000
_cell.angle_alpha   90.00
_cell.angle_beta   90.00
_cell.angle_gamma   90.00
#
_symmetry.space_group_name_H-M   'P 1'
#
loop_
_entity.id
_entity.type
_entity.pdbx_description
1 polymer ?
#
loop_
_entity_poly.entity_id
_entity_poly.type
_entity_poly.pdbx_seq_one_letter_code
_entity_poly.pdbx_strand_id
1 'polypeptide(L)'
;MNTQDPSRENPFATLGLGVSYEIDSGAIERAYLKKIAAAHPDRVGDSGAVDAATLNDARACLLDDESRANAVLRLLGGPSASDDQSLPDGFLMEMMTTRTSMEEDLESDPETARADWTKWGNEQREQLLGEFGRLIKDPASLGACRTQLNALRYIERLIEQLDPEYDPARADFR
;
A
#
# COMPACT_ATOMS: atom_id res chain seq x y z
N MET A 1 -28.15 -2.91 3.35
CA MET A 1 -27.38 -3.16 4.57
C MET A 1 -26.11 -3.88 4.14
N ASN A 2 -25.02 -3.13 4.05
CA ASN A 2 -23.72 -3.66 3.61
C ASN A 2 -23.07 -4.30 4.83
N THR A 3 -23.21 -5.60 4.99
CA THR A 3 -22.46 -6.38 5.99
C THR A 3 -21.01 -6.43 5.54
N GLN A 4 -20.22 -5.44 5.96
CA GLN A 4 -18.75 -5.51 5.83
C GLN A 4 -18.29 -6.71 6.65
N ASP A 5 -17.69 -7.68 5.98
CA ASP A 5 -17.12 -8.87 6.58
C ASP A 5 -15.93 -8.46 7.46
N PRO A 6 -15.96 -8.71 8.79
CA PRO A 6 -14.88 -8.30 9.71
C PRO A 6 -13.51 -8.91 9.33
N SER A 7 -13.49 -10.01 8.58
CA SER A 7 -12.25 -10.64 8.12
C SER A 7 -11.57 -9.85 6.99
N ARG A 8 -12.33 -9.12 6.15
CA ARG A 8 -11.80 -8.16 5.17
C ARG A 8 -11.24 -6.90 5.81
N GLU A 9 -11.71 -6.58 7.03
CA GLU A 9 -11.25 -5.41 7.76
C GLU A 9 -9.89 -5.61 8.46
N ASN A 10 -9.50 -6.85 8.79
CA ASN A 10 -8.25 -7.12 9.50
C ASN A 10 -7.47 -8.29 8.88
N PRO A 11 -6.62 -8.03 7.86
CA PRO A 11 -5.86 -9.08 7.19
C PRO A 11 -4.89 -9.82 8.11
N PHE A 12 -4.39 -9.16 9.18
CA PHE A 12 -3.55 -9.82 10.19
C PHE A 12 -4.33 -10.88 10.97
N ALA A 13 -5.52 -10.52 11.46
CA ALA A 13 -6.37 -11.48 12.19
C ALA A 13 -6.79 -12.65 11.30
N THR A 14 -7.09 -12.40 10.02
CA THR A 14 -7.43 -13.41 9.03
C THR A 14 -6.33 -14.48 8.91
N LEU A 15 -5.07 -14.07 8.86
CA LEU A 15 -3.94 -14.99 8.83
C LEU A 15 -3.48 -15.45 10.22
N GLY A 16 -4.02 -14.89 11.32
CA GLY A 16 -3.61 -15.21 12.68
C GLY A 16 -2.26 -14.61 13.04
N LEU A 17 -1.95 -13.44 12.52
CA LEU A 17 -0.73 -12.67 12.76
C LEU A 17 -1.01 -11.49 13.70
N GLY A 18 0.00 -11.05 14.41
CA GLY A 18 -0.06 -9.78 15.16
C GLY A 18 0.03 -8.59 14.21
N VAL A 19 -0.66 -7.49 14.54
CA VAL A 19 -0.60 -6.24 13.77
C VAL A 19 0.80 -5.64 13.86
N SER A 20 1.52 -5.59 12.75
CA SER A 20 2.85 -5.00 12.66
C SER A 20 3.13 -4.58 11.22
N TYR A 21 3.72 -3.41 11.04
CA TYR A 21 4.21 -3.01 9.72
C TYR A 21 5.48 -3.81 9.35
N GLU A 22 6.40 -3.95 10.28
CA GLU A 22 7.62 -4.74 10.12
C GLU A 22 7.30 -6.23 10.32
N ILE A 23 6.90 -6.89 9.25
CA ILE A 23 6.64 -8.33 9.24
C ILE A 23 7.40 -9.00 8.08
N ASP A 24 8.05 -10.11 8.38
CA ASP A 24 8.76 -10.92 7.38
C ASP A 24 7.78 -11.58 6.40
N SER A 25 8.03 -11.41 5.09
CA SER A 25 7.22 -12.02 4.03
C SER A 25 7.10 -13.54 4.17
N GLY A 26 8.17 -14.21 4.60
CA GLY A 26 8.14 -15.64 4.90
C GLY A 26 7.20 -15.99 6.07
N ALA A 27 7.01 -15.11 7.05
CA ALA A 27 6.04 -15.30 8.12
C ALA A 27 4.60 -15.22 7.59
N ILE A 28 4.32 -14.27 6.68
CA ILE A 28 3.03 -14.12 6.01
C ILE A 28 2.71 -15.40 5.21
N GLU A 29 3.66 -15.85 4.40
CA GLU A 29 3.49 -17.07 3.58
C GLU A 29 3.24 -18.32 4.44
N ARG A 30 4.00 -18.50 5.51
CA ARG A 30 3.79 -19.64 6.42
C ARG A 30 2.41 -19.60 7.10
N ALA A 31 1.97 -18.42 7.52
CA ALA A 31 0.66 -18.22 8.12
C ALA A 31 -0.47 -18.53 7.13
N TYR A 32 -0.35 -18.02 5.90
CA TYR A 32 -1.28 -18.32 4.81
C TYR A 32 -1.37 -19.80 4.50
N LEU A 33 -0.23 -20.49 4.28
CA LEU A 33 -0.21 -21.93 3.98
C LEU A 33 -0.83 -22.77 5.09
N LYS A 34 -0.60 -22.39 6.35
CA LYS A 34 -1.23 -23.04 7.49
C LYS A 34 -2.75 -22.89 7.49
N LYS A 35 -3.26 -21.69 7.16
CA LYS A 35 -4.70 -21.40 7.12
C LYS A 35 -5.39 -22.08 5.94
N ILE A 36 -4.79 -22.03 4.74
CA ILE A 36 -5.36 -22.64 3.54
C ILE A 36 -5.42 -24.16 3.66
N ALA A 37 -4.39 -24.79 4.28
CA ALA A 37 -4.40 -26.24 4.56
C ALA A 37 -5.48 -26.65 5.57
N ALA A 38 -5.83 -25.77 6.49
CA ALA A 38 -6.90 -26.00 7.47
C ALA A 38 -8.30 -25.76 6.87
N ALA A 39 -8.42 -24.91 5.87
CA ALA A 39 -9.68 -24.59 5.17
C ALA A 39 -10.08 -25.60 4.08
N HIS A 40 -9.31 -26.71 3.90
CA HIS A 40 -9.60 -27.72 2.87
C HIS A 40 -10.95 -28.41 3.13
N PRO A 41 -11.84 -28.52 2.11
CA PRO A 41 -13.21 -29.03 2.28
C PRO A 41 -13.31 -30.44 2.85
N ASP A 42 -12.29 -31.28 2.66
CA ASP A 42 -12.26 -32.65 3.23
C ASP A 42 -12.11 -32.66 4.76
N ARG A 43 -11.85 -31.53 5.40
CA ARG A 43 -11.58 -31.45 6.84
C ARG A 43 -12.61 -30.65 7.64
N VAL A 44 -13.44 -29.86 6.98
CA VAL A 44 -14.36 -28.94 7.66
C VAL A 44 -15.79 -29.23 7.22
N GLY A 45 -16.57 -29.79 8.14
CA GLY A 45 -18.04 -29.71 8.02
C GLY A 45 -18.46 -28.23 8.09
N ASP A 46 -19.32 -27.85 7.23
CA ASP A 46 -20.00 -26.62 6.81
C ASP A 46 -20.17 -25.44 7.82
N SER A 47 -19.26 -25.12 8.71
CA SER A 47 -19.46 -24.03 9.68
C SER A 47 -18.18 -23.26 9.98
N GLY A 48 -18.02 -22.09 9.37
CA GLY A 48 -17.16 -21.03 9.88
C GLY A 48 -15.70 -21.04 9.42
N ALA A 49 -15.33 -21.77 8.39
CA ALA A 49 -14.02 -21.65 7.76
C ALA A 49 -13.94 -20.33 6.98
N VAL A 50 -12.87 -19.55 7.19
CA VAL A 50 -12.53 -18.41 6.33
C VAL A 50 -12.33 -18.95 4.91
N ASP A 51 -13.04 -18.38 3.92
CA ASP A 51 -12.94 -18.86 2.54
C ASP A 51 -11.56 -18.58 1.93
N ALA A 52 -11.21 -19.35 0.89
CA ALA A 52 -9.90 -19.23 0.24
C ALA A 52 -9.68 -17.84 -0.39
N ALA A 53 -10.74 -17.17 -0.84
CA ALA A 53 -10.66 -15.82 -1.42
C ALA A 53 -10.24 -14.81 -0.36
N THR A 54 -10.88 -14.83 0.82
CA THR A 54 -10.53 -13.97 1.96
C THR A 54 -9.08 -14.20 2.43
N LEU A 55 -8.59 -15.46 2.42
CA LEU A 55 -7.20 -15.76 2.76
C LEU A 55 -6.22 -15.22 1.71
N ASN A 56 -6.57 -15.31 0.42
CA ASN A 56 -5.78 -14.76 -0.67
C ASN A 56 -5.71 -13.23 -0.60
N ASP A 57 -6.85 -12.56 -0.36
CA ASP A 57 -6.93 -11.11 -0.23
C ASP A 57 -6.08 -10.61 0.96
N ALA A 58 -6.18 -11.30 2.10
CA ALA A 58 -5.38 -10.98 3.28
C ALA A 58 -3.87 -11.16 3.02
N ARG A 59 -3.49 -12.24 2.34
CA ARG A 59 -2.10 -12.48 1.94
C ARG A 59 -1.60 -11.38 0.98
N ALA A 60 -2.35 -11.06 -0.06
CA ALA A 60 -1.98 -10.02 -1.02
C ALA A 60 -1.81 -8.66 -0.34
N CYS A 61 -2.76 -8.29 0.52
CA CYS A 61 -2.70 -7.05 1.29
C CYS A 61 -1.45 -6.97 2.19
N LEU A 62 -1.07 -8.07 2.85
CA LEU A 62 0.08 -8.06 3.76
C LEU A 62 1.43 -8.18 3.04
N LEU A 63 1.50 -8.73 1.84
CA LEU A 63 2.72 -8.79 1.03
C LEU A 63 3.01 -7.46 0.34
N ASP A 64 2.00 -6.67 0.04
CA ASP A 64 2.16 -5.33 -0.52
C ASP A 64 2.41 -4.30 0.59
N ASP A 65 3.53 -3.57 0.49
CA ASP A 65 3.99 -2.68 1.55
C ASP A 65 3.05 -1.51 1.80
N GLU A 66 2.44 -0.92 0.75
CA GLU A 66 1.50 0.18 0.88
C GLU A 66 0.17 -0.29 1.49
N SER A 67 -0.38 -1.38 0.98
CA SER A 67 -1.61 -1.98 1.49
C SER A 67 -1.47 -2.38 2.95
N ARG A 68 -0.31 -2.95 3.32
CA ARG A 68 0.02 -3.29 4.70
C ARG A 68 0.12 -2.04 5.58
N ALA A 69 0.78 -0.98 5.10
CA ALA A 69 0.89 0.29 5.83
C ALA A 69 -0.48 0.91 6.08
N ASN A 70 -1.35 0.97 5.06
CA ASN A 70 -2.73 1.44 5.19
C ASN A 70 -3.54 0.58 6.17
N ALA A 71 -3.40 -0.75 6.14
CA ALA A 71 -4.07 -1.66 7.06
C ALA A 71 -3.62 -1.44 8.51
N VAL A 72 -2.31 -1.31 8.75
CA VAL A 72 -1.76 -1.03 10.09
C VAL A 72 -2.25 0.33 10.61
N LEU A 73 -2.14 1.40 9.80
CA LEU A 73 -2.56 2.73 10.19
C LEU A 73 -4.04 2.74 10.59
N ARG A 74 -4.91 2.13 9.78
CA ARG A 74 -6.34 2.00 10.06
C ARG A 74 -6.61 1.23 11.36
N LEU A 75 -5.93 0.10 11.57
CA LEU A 75 -6.11 -0.74 12.75
C LEU A 75 -5.64 -0.07 14.05
N LEU A 76 -4.70 0.87 13.95
CA LEU A 76 -4.24 1.69 15.08
C LEU A 76 -5.10 2.95 15.29
N GLY A 77 -6.15 3.15 14.49
CA GLY A 77 -7.06 4.30 14.61
C GLY A 77 -6.54 5.58 13.97
N GLY A 78 -5.57 5.49 13.07
CA GLY A 78 -5.08 6.63 12.30
C GLY A 78 -6.09 7.10 11.25
N PRO A 79 -5.94 8.32 10.72
CA PRO A 79 -6.87 8.91 9.77
C PRO A 79 -6.86 8.17 8.43
N SER A 80 -8.03 8.10 7.77
CA SER A 80 -8.13 7.59 6.40
C SER A 80 -7.66 8.65 5.39
N ALA A 81 -7.45 8.24 4.12
CA ALA A 81 -7.11 9.17 3.04
C ALA A 81 -8.24 10.18 2.73
N SER A 82 -9.49 9.87 3.09
CA SER A 82 -10.62 10.80 2.97
C SER A 82 -10.69 11.80 4.11
N ASP A 83 -10.19 11.45 5.30
CA ASP A 83 -10.24 12.30 6.48
C ASP A 83 -9.07 13.28 6.53
N ASP A 84 -7.91 12.89 6.00
CA ASP A 84 -6.68 13.68 5.99
C ASP A 84 -5.94 13.51 4.66
N GLN A 85 -5.87 14.60 3.89
CA GLN A 85 -5.19 14.70 2.59
C GLN A 85 -3.92 15.53 2.67
N SER A 86 -3.42 15.84 3.87
CA SER A 86 -2.20 16.64 4.04
C SER A 86 -1.00 15.95 3.41
N LEU A 87 -0.08 16.78 2.91
CA LEU A 87 1.18 16.39 2.32
C LEU A 87 2.33 17.01 3.12
N PRO A 88 3.55 16.47 3.04
CA PRO A 88 4.71 17.11 3.66
C PRO A 88 4.89 18.55 3.20
N ASP A 89 5.43 19.41 4.07
CA ASP A 89 5.70 20.80 3.76
C ASP A 89 6.62 20.93 2.53
N GLY A 90 6.22 21.75 1.57
CA GLY A 90 6.97 21.97 0.33
C GLY A 90 6.83 20.87 -0.73
N PHE A 91 6.23 19.73 -0.41
CA PHE A 91 6.13 18.58 -1.30
C PHE A 91 5.47 18.90 -2.65
N LEU A 92 4.39 19.65 -2.66
CA LEU A 92 3.72 20.02 -3.92
C LEU A 92 4.62 20.86 -4.84
N MET A 93 5.39 21.79 -4.29
CA MET A 93 6.32 22.61 -5.08
C MET A 93 7.44 21.76 -5.67
N GLU A 94 7.99 20.83 -4.88
CA GLU A 94 8.98 19.88 -5.35
C GLU A 94 8.42 19.00 -6.48
N MET A 95 7.22 18.47 -6.31
CA MET A 95 6.58 17.60 -7.31
C MET A 95 6.24 18.36 -8.61
N MET A 96 5.90 19.64 -8.54
CA MET A 96 5.71 20.45 -9.74
C MET A 96 7.02 20.59 -10.53
N THR A 97 8.13 20.86 -9.85
CA THR A 97 9.46 20.95 -10.47
C THR A 97 9.89 19.60 -11.05
N THR A 98 9.74 18.53 -10.27
CA THR A 98 10.03 17.14 -10.69
C THR A 98 9.26 16.76 -11.95
N ARG A 99 7.97 17.09 -12.00
CA ARG A 99 7.13 16.79 -13.16
C ARG A 99 7.61 17.53 -14.42
N THR A 100 7.97 18.82 -14.29
CA THR A 100 8.51 19.58 -15.43
C THR A 100 9.80 18.95 -15.94
N SER A 101 10.74 18.60 -15.05
CA SER A 101 11.98 17.93 -15.44
C SER A 101 11.71 16.58 -16.10
N MET A 102 10.77 15.82 -15.58
CA MET A 102 10.37 14.52 -16.16
C MET A 102 9.81 14.69 -17.59
N GLU A 103 8.97 15.68 -17.81
CA GLU A 103 8.40 16.00 -19.13
C GLU A 103 9.50 16.40 -20.12
N GLU A 104 10.46 17.27 -19.72
CA GLU A 104 11.61 17.68 -20.53
C GLU A 104 12.52 16.50 -20.90
N ASP A 105 12.83 15.63 -19.94
CA ASP A 105 13.67 14.44 -20.18
C ASP A 105 12.98 13.45 -21.13
N LEU A 106 11.67 13.23 -20.96
CA LEU A 106 10.86 12.37 -21.83
C LEU A 106 10.78 12.90 -23.27
N GLU A 107 10.79 14.22 -23.48
CA GLU A 107 10.85 14.82 -24.81
C GLU A 107 12.24 14.64 -25.46
N SER A 108 13.30 14.64 -24.65
CA SER A 108 14.69 14.53 -25.13
C SER A 108 15.11 13.10 -25.43
N ASP A 109 14.94 12.17 -24.48
CA ASP A 109 15.29 10.75 -24.59
C ASP A 109 14.26 9.90 -23.82
N PRO A 110 13.16 9.49 -24.46
CA PRO A 110 12.06 8.79 -23.79
C PRO A 110 12.45 7.46 -23.15
N GLU A 111 13.42 6.72 -23.72
CA GLU A 111 13.80 5.40 -23.22
C GLU A 111 14.62 5.50 -21.94
N THR A 112 15.67 6.31 -21.96
CA THR A 112 16.52 6.56 -20.80
C THR A 112 15.73 7.25 -19.68
N ALA A 113 14.92 8.28 -20.03
CA ALA A 113 14.12 9.01 -19.07
C ALA A 113 13.13 8.10 -18.29
N ARG A 114 12.43 7.19 -18.97
CA ARG A 114 11.54 6.23 -18.28
C ARG A 114 12.28 5.37 -17.27
N ALA A 115 13.45 4.86 -17.63
CA ALA A 115 14.24 4.02 -16.73
C ALA A 115 14.71 4.81 -15.51
N ASP A 116 15.23 6.01 -15.70
CA ASP A 116 15.77 6.86 -14.63
C ASP A 116 14.66 7.35 -13.69
N TRP A 117 13.53 7.81 -14.23
CA TRP A 117 12.39 8.26 -13.44
C TRP A 117 11.68 7.13 -12.71
N THR A 118 11.62 5.93 -13.29
CA THR A 118 11.13 4.74 -12.59
C THR A 118 12.03 4.40 -11.41
N LYS A 119 13.35 4.47 -11.59
CA LYS A 119 14.31 4.26 -10.51
C LYS A 119 14.15 5.30 -9.41
N TRP A 120 14.09 6.57 -9.77
CA TRP A 120 13.85 7.66 -8.83
C TRP A 120 12.56 7.43 -8.01
N GLY A 121 11.45 7.06 -8.69
CA GLY A 121 10.18 6.80 -8.02
C GLY A 121 10.25 5.65 -7.02
N ASN A 122 10.98 4.57 -7.35
CA ASN A 122 11.21 3.47 -6.43
C ASN A 122 12.03 3.90 -5.21
N GLU A 123 13.05 4.75 -5.39
CA GLU A 123 13.84 5.32 -4.29
C GLU A 123 12.98 6.20 -3.38
N GLN A 124 12.10 7.05 -3.95
CA GLN A 124 11.15 7.84 -3.18
C GLN A 124 10.17 6.96 -2.40
N ARG A 125 9.64 5.91 -3.03
CA ARG A 125 8.76 4.92 -2.40
C ARG A 125 9.43 4.28 -1.19
N GLU A 126 10.67 3.82 -1.32
CA GLU A 126 11.44 3.22 -0.22
C GLU A 126 11.66 4.22 0.94
N GLN A 127 11.97 5.48 0.63
CA GLN A 127 12.16 6.52 1.64
C GLN A 127 10.87 6.80 2.42
N LEU A 128 9.74 6.99 1.72
CA LEU A 128 8.44 7.28 2.35
C LEU A 128 7.95 6.12 3.21
N LEU A 129 8.08 4.88 2.73
CA LEU A 129 7.72 3.68 3.49
C LEU A 129 8.67 3.44 4.68
N GLY A 130 9.95 3.74 4.52
CA GLY A 130 10.92 3.70 5.61
C GLY A 130 10.61 4.72 6.71
N GLU A 131 10.19 5.94 6.33
CA GLU A 131 9.74 6.95 7.29
C GLU A 131 8.43 6.55 7.96
N PHE A 132 7.47 6.04 7.20
CA PHE A 132 6.25 5.46 7.76
C PHE A 132 6.58 4.39 8.83
N GLY A 133 7.49 3.46 8.53
CA GLY A 133 7.89 2.39 9.45
C GLY A 133 8.54 2.90 10.76
N ARG A 134 9.16 4.08 10.71
CA ARG A 134 9.68 4.75 11.92
C ARG A 134 8.55 5.42 12.73
N LEU A 135 7.70 6.17 12.04
CA LEU A 135 6.62 6.96 12.65
C LEU A 135 5.53 6.09 13.28
N ILE A 136 5.18 4.96 12.67
CA ILE A 136 4.07 4.10 13.11
C ILE A 136 4.29 3.47 14.50
N LYS A 137 5.52 3.52 15.01
CA LYS A 137 5.89 3.04 16.34
C LYS A 137 5.42 3.98 17.46
N ASP A 138 5.12 5.24 17.12
CA ASP A 138 4.63 6.25 18.05
C ASP A 138 3.14 6.55 17.78
N PRO A 139 2.23 6.24 18.72
CA PRO A 139 0.81 6.54 18.56
C PRO A 139 0.48 8.03 18.34
N ALA A 140 1.37 8.94 18.76
CA ALA A 140 1.19 10.37 18.52
C ALA A 140 1.45 10.77 17.06
N SER A 141 2.08 9.91 16.26
CA SER A 141 2.52 10.18 14.89
C SER A 141 1.57 9.64 13.82
N LEU A 142 0.38 9.15 14.15
CA LEU A 142 -0.55 8.55 13.19
C LEU A 142 -0.97 9.52 12.07
N GLY A 143 -1.14 10.81 12.36
CA GLY A 143 -1.37 11.84 11.33
C GLY A 143 -0.18 11.97 10.38
N ALA A 144 1.05 12.02 10.92
CA ALA A 144 2.26 12.05 10.10
C ALA A 144 2.41 10.78 9.23
N CYS A 145 2.03 9.61 9.75
CA CYS A 145 1.94 8.37 8.95
C CYS A 145 1.01 8.53 7.75
N ARG A 146 -0.17 9.16 7.93
CA ARG A 146 -1.09 9.43 6.83
C ARG A 146 -0.47 10.35 5.79
N THR A 147 0.20 11.40 6.23
CA THR A 147 0.92 12.35 5.35
C THR A 147 1.95 11.62 4.46
N GLN A 148 2.72 10.66 5.00
CA GLN A 148 3.66 9.85 4.21
C GLN A 148 2.95 9.01 3.15
N LEU A 149 1.85 8.36 3.49
CA LEU A 149 1.08 7.54 2.54
C LEU A 149 0.38 8.39 1.46
N ASN A 150 -0.02 9.62 1.78
CA ASN A 150 -0.54 10.55 0.78
C ASN A 150 0.55 10.97 -0.22
N ALA A 151 1.76 11.26 0.28
CA ALA A 151 2.92 11.56 -0.57
C ALA A 151 3.30 10.37 -1.45
N LEU A 152 3.34 9.15 -0.88
CA LEU A 152 3.60 7.92 -1.62
C LEU A 152 2.63 7.76 -2.80
N ARG A 153 1.34 7.89 -2.55
CA ARG A 153 0.32 7.78 -3.61
C ARG A 153 0.50 8.84 -4.71
N TYR A 154 0.99 10.03 -4.36
CA TYR A 154 1.30 11.05 -5.34
C TYR A 154 2.48 10.65 -6.24
N ILE A 155 3.56 10.10 -5.66
CA ILE A 155 4.72 9.59 -6.40
C ILE A 155 4.31 8.45 -7.33
N GLU A 156 3.54 7.48 -6.83
CA GLU A 156 3.08 6.34 -7.64
C GLU A 156 2.28 6.79 -8.86
N ARG A 157 1.36 7.74 -8.68
CA ARG A 157 0.63 8.32 -9.82
C ARG A 157 1.51 9.07 -10.81
N LEU A 158 2.58 9.70 -10.34
CA LEU A 158 3.54 10.35 -11.23
C LEU A 158 4.30 9.32 -12.08
N ILE A 159 4.69 8.19 -11.47
CA ILE A 159 5.38 7.11 -12.16
C ILE A 159 4.45 6.34 -13.11
N GLU A 160 3.18 6.14 -12.76
CA GLU A 160 2.18 5.54 -13.66
C GLU A 160 2.10 6.27 -15.01
N GLN A 161 2.33 7.60 -15.03
CA GLN A 161 2.33 8.41 -16.25
C GLN A 161 3.52 8.13 -17.18
N LEU A 162 4.54 7.40 -16.71
CA LEU A 162 5.67 6.96 -17.54
C LEU A 162 5.31 5.79 -18.45
N ASP A 163 4.23 5.07 -18.15
CA ASP A 163 3.74 3.99 -18.99
C ASP A 163 3.20 4.57 -20.33
N PRO A 164 3.72 4.15 -21.49
CA PRO A 164 3.22 4.59 -22.80
C PRO A 164 1.74 4.28 -23.03
N GLU A 165 1.19 3.28 -22.31
CA GLU A 165 -0.22 2.88 -22.39
C GLU A 165 -1.10 3.56 -21.33
N TYR A 166 -0.51 4.48 -20.52
CA TYR A 166 -1.24 5.19 -19.50
C TYR A 166 -2.38 6.03 -20.09
N ASP A 167 -3.60 5.73 -19.67
CA ASP A 167 -4.80 6.48 -20.04
C ASP A 167 -5.35 7.25 -18.81
N PRO A 168 -5.20 8.59 -18.78
CA PRO A 168 -5.71 9.39 -17.66
C PRO A 168 -7.22 9.23 -17.41
N ALA A 169 -7.98 8.86 -18.44
CA ALA A 169 -9.43 8.63 -18.32
C ALA A 169 -9.77 7.32 -17.58
N ARG A 170 -8.81 6.40 -17.48
CA ARG A 170 -8.95 5.12 -16.75
C ARG A 170 -8.30 5.17 -15.36
N ALA A 171 -7.57 6.23 -15.05
CA ALA A 171 -6.95 6.39 -13.74
C ALA A 171 -8.03 6.43 -12.64
N ASP A 172 -7.96 5.50 -11.70
CA ASP A 172 -8.86 5.49 -10.54
C ASP A 172 -8.47 6.59 -9.56
N PHE A 173 -9.25 7.66 -9.53
CA PHE A 173 -9.06 8.80 -8.63
C PHE A 173 -9.64 8.58 -7.23
N ARG A 174 -9.90 7.31 -6.84
CA ARG A 174 -10.47 6.95 -5.53
C ARG A 174 -9.43 6.79 -4.46
#